data_8caa8b4ad077699dac6ada567db16d15
#
_entry.id   8caa8b4ad077699dac6ada567db16d15
#
_cell.length_a   1.000
_cell.length_b   1.000
_cell.length_c   1.000
_cell.angle_alpha   90.00
_cell.angle_beta   90.00
_cell.angle_gamma   90.00
#
_symmetry.space_group_name_H-M   'P 1'
#
loop_
_entity.id
_entity.type
_entity.pdbx_description
1 polymer ?
#
loop_
_entity_poly.entity_id
_entity_poly.type
_entity_poly.pdbx_seq_one_letter_code
_entity_poly.pdbx_strand_id
1 'polypeptide(L)'
;MNLVDCENALKTLKSGLPIIFPTDTLPAIGCLPKFSNIIYEFKKRDRNKPLILMGSEHKNFIDYVHESAKKDYENIASKYWPGALTIVIPASEKQPANLTSNDLTIGLRIPNSYIAQSLLRETGPLLTSSANISGFKGSTTVEGIALDFPSVKILGPIPWGKSSGKASTIIFWKKSGGWRLIREGEVLVRELY
;
A
#
# COMPACT_ATOMS: atom_id res chain seq x y z
N MET A 1 -12.58 -11.87 16.71
CA MET A 1 -11.95 -10.69 16.08
C MET A 1 -10.69 -10.32 16.86
N ASN A 2 -9.54 -10.22 16.19
CA ASN A 2 -8.23 -10.02 16.83
C ASN A 2 -7.80 -8.55 16.76
N LEU A 3 -8.50 -7.67 17.50
CA LEU A 3 -8.15 -6.25 17.60
C LEU A 3 -6.89 -6.06 18.43
N VAL A 4 -6.01 -5.17 17.98
CA VAL A 4 -4.77 -4.80 18.68
C VAL A 4 -4.54 -3.29 18.63
N ASP A 5 -3.85 -2.77 19.62
CA ASP A 5 -3.28 -1.42 19.61
C ASP A 5 -2.00 -1.33 18.76
N CYS A 6 -1.44 -0.13 18.65
CA CYS A 6 -0.24 0.11 17.86
C CYS A 6 0.97 -0.68 18.36
N GLU A 7 1.18 -0.77 19.67
CA GLU A 7 2.31 -1.50 20.25
C GLU A 7 2.29 -2.99 19.90
N ASN A 8 1.11 -3.63 20.04
CA ASN A 8 0.93 -5.04 19.68
C ASN A 8 0.98 -5.26 18.16
N ALA A 9 0.56 -4.27 17.35
CA ALA A 9 0.74 -4.31 15.90
C ALA A 9 2.23 -4.29 15.51
N LEU A 10 3.03 -3.44 16.14
CA LEU A 10 4.49 -3.40 15.96
C LEU A 10 5.17 -4.72 16.32
N LYS A 11 4.81 -5.30 17.46
CA LYS A 11 5.32 -6.63 17.88
C LYS A 11 4.97 -7.71 16.86
N THR A 12 3.74 -7.68 16.33
CA THR A 12 3.25 -8.63 15.31
C THR A 12 4.03 -8.48 14.00
N LEU A 13 4.22 -7.27 13.50
CA LEU A 13 5.00 -7.01 12.29
C LEU A 13 6.46 -7.46 12.44
N LYS A 14 7.08 -7.19 13.60
CA LYS A 14 8.45 -7.61 13.90
C LYS A 14 8.61 -9.13 13.97
N SER A 15 7.57 -9.86 14.38
CA SER A 15 7.56 -11.33 14.39
C SER A 15 7.33 -11.98 13.01
N GLY A 16 7.14 -11.16 11.95
CA GLY A 16 6.96 -11.64 10.58
C GLY A 16 5.52 -11.85 10.15
N LEU A 17 4.56 -11.52 11.01
CA LEU A 17 3.14 -11.66 10.71
C LEU A 17 2.55 -10.35 10.16
N PRO A 18 1.50 -10.42 9.31
CA PRO A 18 0.87 -9.25 8.75
C PRO A 18 -0.10 -8.60 9.74
N ILE A 19 -0.41 -7.33 9.48
CA ILE A 19 -1.44 -6.55 10.17
C ILE A 19 -2.43 -6.02 9.15
N ILE A 20 -3.71 -5.97 9.51
CA ILE A 20 -4.74 -5.24 8.75
C ILE A 20 -4.99 -3.90 9.41
N PHE A 21 -5.07 -2.85 8.58
CA PHE A 21 -5.27 -1.48 9.03
C PHE A 21 -6.12 -0.67 8.03
N PRO A 22 -6.82 0.39 8.49
CA PRO A 22 -7.66 1.20 7.63
C PRO A 22 -6.85 2.08 6.68
N THR A 23 -7.42 2.40 5.53
CA THR A 23 -6.95 3.46 4.65
C THR A 23 -8.12 4.32 4.18
N ASP A 24 -7.84 5.39 3.46
CA ASP A 24 -8.84 6.25 2.81
C ASP A 24 -9.61 5.55 1.67
N THR A 25 -9.16 4.37 1.23
CA THR A 25 -9.76 3.55 0.18
C THR A 25 -10.31 2.24 0.74
N LEU A 26 -9.70 1.12 0.41
CA LEU A 26 -9.98 -0.18 1.02
C LEU A 26 -9.00 -0.42 2.17
N PRO A 27 -9.39 -1.08 3.24
CA PRO A 27 -8.46 -1.54 4.27
C PRO A 27 -7.30 -2.32 3.65
N ALA A 28 -6.12 -2.20 4.24
CA ALA A 28 -4.92 -2.84 3.75
C ALA A 28 -4.46 -3.97 4.69
N ILE A 29 -3.95 -5.06 4.12
CA ILE A 29 -3.10 -6.02 4.81
C ILE A 29 -1.65 -5.67 4.48
N GLY A 30 -0.79 -5.54 5.50
CA GLY A 30 0.59 -5.12 5.34
C GLY A 30 1.56 -5.91 6.19
N CYS A 31 2.82 -5.99 5.75
CA CYS A 31 3.93 -6.61 6.48
C CYS A 31 5.22 -5.81 6.25
N LEU A 32 6.22 -6.06 7.10
CA LEU A 32 7.56 -5.54 6.84
C LEU A 32 8.11 -6.13 5.52
N PRO A 33 8.87 -5.34 4.71
CA PRO A 33 9.33 -5.74 3.39
C PRO A 33 10.01 -7.11 3.34
N LYS A 34 10.83 -7.44 4.32
CA LYS A 34 11.54 -8.73 4.42
C LYS A 34 10.63 -9.96 4.55
N PHE A 35 9.35 -9.77 4.86
CA PHE A 35 8.37 -10.83 5.04
C PHE A 35 7.27 -10.83 3.96
N SER A 36 7.53 -10.25 2.79
CA SER A 36 6.55 -10.04 1.72
C SER A 36 5.74 -11.29 1.32
N ASN A 37 6.35 -12.46 1.36
CA ASN A 37 5.71 -13.74 1.01
C ASN A 37 4.42 -14.02 1.81
N ILE A 38 4.38 -13.56 3.06
CA ILE A 38 3.24 -13.80 3.94
C ILE A 38 1.92 -13.20 3.41
N ILE A 39 1.98 -12.06 2.69
CA ILE A 39 0.78 -11.45 2.10
C ILE A 39 0.25 -12.33 0.95
N TYR A 40 1.12 -12.89 0.13
CA TYR A 40 0.73 -13.78 -0.96
C TYR A 40 0.03 -15.03 -0.44
N GLU A 41 0.52 -15.60 0.66
CA GLU A 41 -0.05 -16.78 1.31
C GLU A 41 -1.43 -16.48 1.90
N PHE A 42 -1.55 -15.47 2.76
CA PHE A 42 -2.82 -15.10 3.39
C PHE A 42 -3.90 -14.73 2.38
N LYS A 43 -3.53 -14.06 1.30
CA LYS A 43 -4.48 -13.62 0.26
C LYS A 43 -4.74 -14.65 -0.84
N LYS A 44 -4.00 -15.76 -0.89
CA LYS A 44 -3.96 -16.68 -2.04
C LYS A 44 -3.69 -15.90 -3.33
N ARG A 45 -2.71 -14.98 -3.26
CA ARG A 45 -2.42 -14.02 -4.33
C ARG A 45 -1.37 -14.57 -5.28
N ASP A 46 -1.60 -14.40 -6.58
CA ASP A 46 -0.60 -14.65 -7.61
C ASP A 46 0.65 -13.78 -7.36
N ARG A 47 1.82 -14.42 -7.32
CA ARG A 47 3.12 -13.76 -7.09
C ARG A 47 3.51 -12.77 -8.19
N ASN A 48 2.94 -12.91 -9.39
CA ASN A 48 3.12 -11.96 -10.49
C ASN A 48 2.37 -10.63 -10.31
N LYS A 49 1.51 -10.54 -9.28
CA LYS A 49 0.82 -9.29 -8.93
C LYS A 49 1.60 -8.56 -7.85
N PRO A 50 2.36 -7.50 -8.19
CA PRO A 50 3.22 -6.83 -7.22
C PRO A 50 2.42 -6.24 -6.05
N LEU A 51 3.09 -6.09 -4.91
CA LEU A 51 2.59 -5.40 -3.74
C LEU A 51 2.89 -3.90 -3.86
N ILE A 52 2.21 -3.09 -3.04
CA ILE A 52 2.40 -1.65 -2.98
C ILE A 52 3.17 -1.32 -1.70
N LEU A 53 4.24 -0.55 -1.81
CA LEU A 53 4.94 -0.02 -0.66
C LEU A 53 4.21 1.23 -0.16
N MET A 54 3.63 1.15 1.04
CA MET A 54 2.98 2.28 1.71
C MET A 54 3.91 2.90 2.73
N GLY A 55 3.97 4.24 2.76
CA GLY A 55 4.71 5.02 3.75
C GLY A 55 3.89 6.17 4.32
N SER A 56 4.45 6.90 5.27
CA SER A 56 3.82 8.04 5.92
C SER A 56 4.17 9.38 5.29
N GLU A 57 5.30 9.48 4.58
CA GLU A 57 5.81 10.70 3.98
C GLU A 57 6.49 10.41 2.65
N HIS A 58 6.42 11.33 1.68
CA HIS A 58 7.02 11.12 0.36
C HIS A 58 8.57 11.03 0.41
N LYS A 59 9.20 11.68 1.36
CA LYS A 59 10.66 11.54 1.58
C LYS A 59 11.08 10.11 1.94
N ASN A 60 10.16 9.29 2.50
CA ASN A 60 10.43 7.88 2.78
C ASN A 60 10.71 7.07 1.51
N PHE A 61 10.34 7.59 0.35
CA PHE A 61 10.41 6.86 -0.91
C PHE A 61 11.49 7.37 -1.87
N ILE A 62 12.15 8.48 -1.57
CA ILE A 62 13.10 9.11 -2.52
C ILE A 62 14.23 8.15 -2.93
N ASP A 63 14.70 7.32 -1.98
CA ASP A 63 15.76 6.34 -2.22
C ASP A 63 15.27 5.07 -2.95
N TYR A 64 13.96 4.91 -3.06
CA TYR A 64 13.34 3.79 -3.81
C TYR A 64 13.14 4.13 -5.28
N VAL A 65 13.15 5.41 -5.64
CA VAL A 65 12.87 5.89 -6.99
C VAL A 65 14.15 6.01 -7.79
N HIS A 66 14.15 5.48 -9.02
CA HIS A 66 15.26 5.65 -9.94
C HIS A 66 15.46 7.12 -10.31
N GLU A 67 16.70 7.56 -10.45
CA GLU A 67 17.07 8.96 -10.66
C GLU A 67 16.32 9.62 -11.82
N SER A 68 16.15 8.91 -12.93
CA SER A 68 15.46 9.43 -14.13
C SER A 68 14.01 9.84 -13.91
N ALA A 69 13.38 9.36 -12.84
CA ALA A 69 11.95 9.58 -12.56
C ALA A 69 11.70 10.44 -11.32
N LYS A 70 12.74 10.82 -10.57
CA LYS A 70 12.59 11.55 -9.29
C LYS A 70 11.83 12.85 -9.43
N LYS A 71 12.13 13.67 -10.43
CA LYS A 71 11.45 14.97 -10.64
C LYS A 71 9.95 14.78 -10.87
N ASP A 72 9.56 13.84 -11.73
CA ASP A 72 8.16 13.57 -12.02
C ASP A 72 7.46 12.94 -10.81
N TYR A 73 8.17 12.10 -10.06
CA TYR A 73 7.71 11.54 -8.79
C TYR A 73 7.37 12.65 -7.78
N GLU A 74 8.29 13.56 -7.53
CA GLU A 74 8.09 14.65 -6.57
C GLU A 74 6.90 15.54 -6.94
N ASN A 75 6.77 15.89 -8.22
CA ASN A 75 5.67 16.69 -8.75
C ASN A 75 4.31 16.01 -8.52
N ILE A 76 4.20 14.72 -8.83
CA ILE A 76 2.93 14.01 -8.70
C ILE A 76 2.62 13.68 -7.24
N ALA A 77 3.62 13.29 -6.46
CA ALA A 77 3.49 12.98 -5.05
C ALA A 77 3.00 14.19 -4.25
N SER A 78 3.57 15.36 -4.46
CA SER A 78 3.18 16.59 -3.77
C SER A 78 1.74 17.03 -4.09
N LYS A 79 1.23 16.69 -5.28
CA LYS A 79 -0.13 17.06 -5.71
C LYS A 79 -1.20 16.12 -5.14
N TYR A 80 -0.90 14.82 -5.01
CA TYR A 80 -1.92 13.80 -4.74
C TYR A 80 -1.77 13.07 -3.40
N TRP A 81 -0.65 13.24 -2.70
CA TRP A 81 -0.44 12.58 -1.42
C TRP A 81 -0.40 13.55 -0.24
N PRO A 82 -0.96 13.12 0.91
CA PRO A 82 -1.61 11.82 1.18
C PRO A 82 -2.92 11.66 0.41
N GLY A 83 -3.19 10.43 -0.12
CA GLY A 83 -4.43 10.21 -0.87
C GLY A 83 -4.54 8.86 -1.58
N ALA A 84 -5.58 8.78 -2.40
CA ALA A 84 -5.99 7.55 -3.07
C ALA A 84 -5.29 7.30 -4.42
N LEU A 85 -4.07 7.82 -4.60
CA LEU A 85 -3.24 7.58 -5.78
C LEU A 85 -2.11 6.59 -5.46
N THR A 86 -1.93 5.59 -6.30
CA THR A 86 -0.74 4.72 -6.33
C THR A 86 0.09 5.07 -7.55
N ILE A 87 1.37 5.33 -7.34
CA ILE A 87 2.34 5.67 -8.38
C ILE A 87 3.22 4.45 -8.62
N VAL A 88 3.24 3.94 -9.85
CA VAL A 88 4.17 2.88 -10.28
C VAL A 88 5.28 3.53 -11.10
N ILE A 89 6.53 3.30 -10.66
CA ILE A 89 7.68 4.05 -11.15
C ILE A 89 8.93 3.16 -11.17
N PRO A 90 9.93 3.41 -12.02
CA PRO A 90 11.19 2.68 -11.99
C PRO A 90 11.83 2.73 -10.61
N ALA A 91 12.20 1.57 -10.10
CA ALA A 91 12.89 1.44 -8.82
C ALA A 91 14.36 1.78 -8.97
N SER A 92 14.96 2.33 -7.91
CA SER A 92 16.41 2.47 -7.79
C SER A 92 17.07 1.08 -7.85
N GLU A 93 18.20 0.96 -8.53
CA GLU A 93 18.96 -0.29 -8.69
C GLU A 93 19.41 -0.91 -7.35
N LYS A 94 19.44 -0.10 -6.30
CA LYS A 94 19.81 -0.54 -4.94
C LYS A 94 18.70 -1.30 -4.23
N GLN A 95 17.50 -1.37 -4.81
CA GLN A 95 16.36 -1.99 -4.13
C GLN A 95 16.36 -3.51 -4.28
N PRO A 96 16.04 -4.25 -3.19
CA PRO A 96 15.97 -5.69 -3.25
C PRO A 96 14.79 -6.16 -4.13
N ALA A 97 14.97 -7.31 -4.79
CA ALA A 97 14.01 -7.85 -5.75
C ALA A 97 12.59 -8.09 -5.20
N ASN A 98 12.46 -8.31 -3.89
CA ASN A 98 11.14 -8.50 -3.27
C ASN A 98 10.32 -7.21 -3.16
N LEU A 99 10.91 -6.05 -3.44
CA LEU A 99 10.21 -4.76 -3.47
C LEU A 99 9.80 -4.35 -4.88
N THR A 100 10.37 -4.97 -5.89
CA THR A 100 10.18 -4.58 -7.29
C THR A 100 9.37 -5.64 -8.04
N SER A 101 8.70 -5.20 -9.12
CA SER A 101 8.14 -6.11 -10.13
C SER A 101 9.26 -6.70 -11.01
N ASN A 102 8.91 -7.66 -11.87
CA ASN A 102 9.85 -8.22 -12.86
C ASN A 102 10.41 -7.14 -13.80
N ASP A 103 9.66 -6.05 -14.02
CA ASP A 103 10.07 -4.90 -14.85
C ASP A 103 10.88 -3.85 -14.05
N LEU A 104 11.40 -4.21 -12.88
CA LEU A 104 12.14 -3.32 -11.97
C LEU A 104 11.39 -2.04 -11.62
N THR A 105 10.06 -2.13 -11.48
CA THR A 105 9.23 -1.02 -11.02
C THR A 105 8.70 -1.28 -9.62
N ILE A 106 8.39 -0.19 -8.91
CA ILE A 106 7.82 -0.22 -7.57
C ILE A 106 6.53 0.60 -7.52
N GLY A 107 5.51 0.06 -6.86
CA GLY A 107 4.27 0.79 -6.59
C GLY A 107 4.35 1.46 -5.22
N LEU A 108 4.14 2.77 -5.17
CA LEU A 108 4.26 3.60 -3.98
C LEU A 108 2.93 4.27 -3.65
N ARG A 109 2.63 4.43 -2.34
CA ARG A 109 1.45 5.19 -1.89
C ARG A 109 1.61 5.74 -0.48
N ILE A 110 1.06 6.94 -0.25
CA ILE A 110 0.82 7.50 1.09
C ILE A 110 -0.68 7.63 1.28
N PRO A 111 -1.30 6.81 2.16
CA PRO A 111 -2.75 6.85 2.38
C PRO A 111 -3.16 8.09 3.18
N ASN A 112 -4.33 8.68 2.87
CA ASN A 112 -4.93 9.74 3.67
C ASN A 112 -5.76 9.13 4.82
N SER A 113 -5.09 8.46 5.75
CA SER A 113 -5.66 7.85 6.94
C SER A 113 -4.75 8.10 8.13
N TYR A 114 -5.24 8.78 9.15
CA TYR A 114 -4.45 9.08 10.35
C TYR A 114 -3.92 7.81 11.02
N ILE A 115 -4.76 6.78 11.16
CA ILE A 115 -4.38 5.49 11.78
C ILE A 115 -3.27 4.81 10.96
N ALA A 116 -3.43 4.76 9.62
CA ALA A 116 -2.40 4.20 8.74
C ALA A 116 -1.08 4.98 8.84
N GLN A 117 -1.14 6.31 8.77
CA GLN A 117 0.05 7.15 8.84
C GLN A 117 0.76 7.04 10.20
N SER A 118 0.01 6.95 11.31
CA SER A 118 0.59 6.72 12.63
C SER A 118 1.33 5.39 12.70
N LEU A 119 0.74 4.31 12.23
CA LEU A 119 1.42 3.01 12.13
C LEU A 119 2.69 3.12 11.27
N LEU A 120 2.58 3.71 10.08
CA LEU A 120 3.68 3.80 9.11
C LEU A 120 4.84 4.71 9.55
N ARG A 121 4.59 5.69 10.44
CA ARG A 121 5.67 6.47 11.08
C ARG A 121 6.51 5.59 12.01
N GLU A 122 5.87 4.69 12.75
CA GLU A 122 6.53 3.82 13.73
C GLU A 122 7.24 2.62 13.06
N THR A 123 6.63 2.07 11.99
CA THR A 123 7.17 0.86 11.33
C THR A 123 8.18 1.16 10.23
N GLY A 124 8.17 2.38 9.69
CA GLY A 124 8.65 2.64 8.34
C GLY A 124 7.69 2.07 7.28
N PRO A 125 8.09 2.09 6.00
CA PRO A 125 7.25 1.61 4.91
C PRO A 125 6.90 0.12 5.03
N LEU A 126 5.64 -0.22 4.72
CA LEU A 126 5.12 -1.59 4.69
C LEU A 126 4.77 -2.01 3.27
N LEU A 127 5.06 -3.25 2.88
CA LEU A 127 4.48 -3.86 1.69
C LEU A 127 3.03 -4.25 1.96
N THR A 128 2.13 -3.85 1.07
CA THR A 128 0.70 -3.91 1.30
C THR A 128 -0.09 -4.39 0.09
N SER A 129 -1.29 -4.87 0.37
CA SER A 129 -2.37 -5.08 -0.59
C SER A 129 -3.71 -4.79 0.09
N SER A 130 -4.81 -4.65 -0.68
CA SER A 130 -6.16 -4.55 -0.09
C SER A 130 -6.47 -5.79 0.77
N ALA A 131 -7.18 -5.59 1.89
CA ALA A 131 -7.55 -6.69 2.81
C ALA A 131 -8.77 -7.46 2.30
N ASN A 132 -8.56 -8.29 1.26
CA ASN A 132 -9.55 -9.22 0.68
C ASN A 132 -8.82 -10.44 0.12
N ILE A 133 -9.50 -11.57 0.05
CA ILE A 133 -9.00 -12.73 -0.70
C ILE A 133 -8.89 -12.36 -2.18
N SER A 134 -7.83 -12.81 -2.83
CA SER A 134 -7.54 -12.41 -4.22
C SER A 134 -8.68 -12.82 -5.16
N GLY A 135 -9.16 -11.89 -5.96
CA GLY A 135 -10.28 -12.10 -6.89
C GLY A 135 -11.68 -11.86 -6.30
N PHE A 136 -11.79 -11.69 -4.98
CA PHE A 136 -13.07 -11.40 -4.32
C PHE A 136 -13.20 -9.92 -3.97
N LYS A 137 -14.44 -9.45 -3.85
CA LYS A 137 -14.73 -8.08 -3.40
C LYS A 137 -14.27 -7.91 -1.94
N GLY A 138 -13.55 -6.83 -1.68
CA GLY A 138 -13.10 -6.51 -0.31
C GLY A 138 -14.24 -5.99 0.56
N SER A 139 -14.23 -6.37 1.84
CA SER A 139 -15.05 -5.75 2.85
C SER A 139 -14.44 -4.42 3.30
N THR A 140 -15.31 -3.47 3.63
CA THR A 140 -14.93 -2.20 4.27
C THR A 140 -15.23 -2.21 5.78
N THR A 141 -15.90 -3.26 6.28
CA THR A 141 -16.21 -3.43 7.70
C THR A 141 -15.20 -4.35 8.37
N VAL A 142 -14.91 -4.08 9.63
CA VAL A 142 -13.96 -4.87 10.43
C VAL A 142 -14.44 -6.31 10.60
N GLU A 143 -15.74 -6.49 10.77
CA GLU A 143 -16.40 -7.80 10.92
C GLU A 143 -16.22 -8.66 9.66
N GLY A 144 -16.49 -8.08 8.49
CA GLY A 144 -16.32 -8.77 7.20
C GLY A 144 -14.86 -9.13 6.92
N ILE A 145 -13.93 -8.23 7.27
CA ILE A 145 -12.49 -8.51 7.14
C ILE A 145 -12.05 -9.63 8.10
N ALA A 146 -12.58 -9.65 9.33
CA ALA A 146 -12.27 -10.69 10.31
C ALA A 146 -12.76 -12.08 9.88
N LEU A 147 -13.83 -12.15 9.08
CA LEU A 147 -14.28 -13.41 8.45
C LEU A 147 -13.32 -13.88 7.37
N ASP A 148 -12.83 -12.98 6.52
CA ASP A 148 -11.85 -13.31 5.47
C ASP A 148 -10.48 -13.69 6.03
N PHE A 149 -10.09 -13.07 7.16
CA PHE A 149 -8.77 -13.20 7.77
C PHE A 149 -8.85 -13.48 9.28
N PRO A 150 -9.40 -14.63 9.72
CA PRO A 150 -9.68 -14.89 11.13
C PRO A 150 -8.45 -14.93 12.03
N SER A 151 -7.27 -15.24 11.47
CA SER A 151 -5.99 -15.33 12.20
C SER A 151 -5.16 -14.05 12.14
N VAL A 152 -5.51 -13.07 11.29
CA VAL A 152 -4.74 -11.83 11.17
C VAL A 152 -5.22 -10.81 12.20
N LYS A 153 -4.28 -10.12 12.82
CA LYS A 153 -4.58 -9.04 13.77
C LYS A 153 -5.00 -7.78 13.03
N ILE A 154 -5.96 -7.07 13.60
CA ILE A 154 -6.58 -5.87 13.04
C ILE A 154 -6.25 -4.68 13.93
N LEU A 155 -5.72 -3.62 13.36
CA LEU A 155 -5.34 -2.42 14.11
C LEU A 155 -6.57 -1.61 14.54
N GLY A 156 -6.71 -1.38 15.86
CA GLY A 156 -7.67 -0.43 16.43
C GLY A 156 -7.14 1.01 16.47
N PRO A 157 -7.95 1.93 17.01
CA PRO A 157 -9.31 1.72 17.49
C PRO A 157 -10.35 1.58 16.37
N ILE A 158 -11.50 1.01 16.72
CA ILE A 158 -12.71 0.99 15.88
C ILE A 158 -13.81 1.85 16.51
N PRO A 159 -14.80 2.37 15.75
CA PRO A 159 -14.90 2.22 14.29
C PRO A 159 -13.79 2.98 13.55
N TRP A 160 -13.33 2.42 12.43
CA TRP A 160 -12.43 3.13 11.55
C TRP A 160 -13.11 4.36 10.93
N GLY A 161 -12.33 5.37 10.62
CA GLY A 161 -12.81 6.54 9.90
C GLY A 161 -13.38 6.16 8.52
N LYS A 162 -14.11 7.10 7.91
CA LYS A 162 -14.75 6.90 6.61
C LYS A 162 -13.71 6.58 5.53
N SER A 163 -13.97 5.52 4.77
CA SER A 163 -13.22 5.14 3.57
C SER A 163 -14.12 5.21 2.33
N SER A 164 -13.54 5.39 1.14
CA SER A 164 -14.34 5.44 -0.09
C SER A 164 -14.91 4.08 -0.49
N GLY A 165 -14.31 3.00 -0.02
CA GLY A 165 -14.65 1.64 -0.44
C GLY A 165 -14.21 1.29 -1.86
N LYS A 166 -13.63 2.25 -2.59
CA LYS A 166 -13.04 2.03 -3.91
C LYS A 166 -11.55 1.75 -3.80
N ALA A 167 -10.97 1.14 -4.82
CA ALA A 167 -9.53 0.97 -4.91
C ALA A 167 -8.84 2.30 -5.22
N SER A 168 -7.54 2.42 -4.91
CA SER A 168 -6.73 3.55 -5.38
C SER A 168 -6.62 3.58 -6.89
N THR A 169 -6.56 4.76 -7.49
CA THR A 169 -6.14 4.94 -8.88
C THR A 169 -4.67 4.56 -9.00
N ILE A 170 -4.30 3.85 -10.08
CA ILE A 170 -2.91 3.45 -10.33
C ILE A 170 -2.44 4.08 -11.63
N ILE A 171 -1.36 4.84 -11.55
CA ILE A 171 -0.67 5.39 -12.70
C ILE A 171 0.74 4.80 -12.82
N PHE A 172 1.24 4.73 -14.05
CA PHE A 172 2.54 4.21 -14.41
C PHE A 172 3.36 5.29 -15.13
N TRP A 173 4.57 5.53 -14.67
CA TRP A 173 5.51 6.46 -15.31
C TRP A 173 6.05 5.91 -16.63
N LYS A 174 6.01 6.73 -17.69
CA LYS A 174 6.56 6.37 -19.01
C LYS A 174 7.94 6.99 -19.19
N LYS A 175 8.91 6.20 -19.64
CA LYS A 175 10.26 6.68 -19.94
C LYS A 175 10.28 7.80 -21.01
N SER A 176 9.26 7.85 -21.88
CA SER A 176 9.05 8.92 -22.86
C SER A 176 8.51 10.21 -22.27
N GLY A 177 8.29 10.24 -20.96
CA GLY A 177 7.64 11.33 -20.22
C GLY A 177 6.14 11.11 -20.05
N GLY A 178 5.60 11.67 -18.94
CA GLY A 178 4.18 11.59 -18.59
C GLY A 178 3.76 10.24 -17.97
N TRP A 179 2.45 10.07 -17.84
CA TRP A 179 1.85 8.98 -17.08
C TRP A 179 0.91 8.14 -17.96
N ARG A 180 0.72 6.89 -17.60
CA ARG A 180 -0.28 5.98 -18.16
C ARG A 180 -1.20 5.50 -17.05
N LEU A 181 -2.50 5.60 -17.26
CA LEU A 181 -3.48 5.01 -16.35
C LEU A 181 -3.42 3.48 -16.46
N ILE A 182 -3.20 2.81 -15.33
CA ILE A 182 -3.23 1.34 -15.20
C ILE A 182 -4.58 0.88 -14.66
N ARG A 183 -5.11 1.62 -13.68
CA ARG A 183 -6.41 1.32 -13.07
C ARG A 183 -7.08 2.62 -12.66
N GLU A 184 -8.29 2.84 -13.12
CA GLU A 184 -9.17 3.86 -12.58
C GLU A 184 -9.65 3.44 -11.17
N GLY A 185 -9.63 4.39 -10.25
CA GLY A 185 -10.03 4.18 -8.86
C GLY A 185 -10.70 5.41 -8.28
N GLU A 186 -10.39 5.75 -7.02
CA GLU A 186 -11.06 6.85 -6.32
C GLU A 186 -10.67 8.23 -6.86
N VAL A 187 -9.42 8.43 -7.26
CA VAL A 187 -8.93 9.72 -7.76
C VAL A 187 -9.05 9.81 -9.28
N LEU A 188 -9.69 10.88 -9.78
CA LEU A 188 -9.68 11.20 -11.20
C LEU A 188 -8.39 11.95 -11.54
N VAL A 189 -7.63 11.43 -12.50
CA VAL A 189 -6.32 11.97 -12.92
C VAL A 189 -6.30 12.29 -14.42
N ARG A 190 -7.45 12.76 -14.96
CA ARG A 190 -7.62 13.02 -16.40
C ARG A 190 -6.61 13.99 -16.99
N GLU A 191 -6.07 14.90 -16.18
CA GLU A 191 -5.06 15.86 -16.59
C GLU A 191 -3.63 15.28 -16.72
N LEU A 192 -3.44 14.00 -16.44
CA LEU A 192 -2.11 13.36 -16.47
C LEU A 192 -1.82 12.56 -17.75
N TYR A 193 -2.81 12.41 -18.63
CA TYR A 193 -2.66 11.62 -19.87
C TYR A 193 -3.48 12.15 -21.02
#